data_b0835114647d20b363e65bc53c25b4dc
#
_entry.id   b0835114647d20b363e65bc53c25b4dc
#
_cell.length_a   1.000
_cell.length_b   1.000
_cell.length_c   1.000
_cell.angle_alpha   90.00
_cell.angle_beta   90.00
_cell.angle_gamma   90.00
#
_symmetry.space_group_name_H-M   'P 1'
#
loop_
_entity.id
_entity.type
_entity.pdbx_description
1 polymer ?
#
loop_
_entity_poly.entity_id
_entity_poly.type
_entity_poly.pdbx_seq_one_letter_code
_entity_poly.pdbx_strand_id
1 'polypeptide(L)'
;MTVATREIIQDGIADPKNDNAVVKAFVLSHGTMEVYNLKESRRFYEEFLGLECVRHAKPAIVVRLGLKFHIVAVEVGEAVHPVNVLNHWGMDVRTKEEVDAAYDAALKHKEKYKIRQVLKPVMQHGVYSFYMEDLDHNWWEIQHYPGFQNEDLFDFGDRFSMDDAAPVGELKELGIKTTA
;
A
#
# COMPACT_ATOMS: atom_id res chain seq x y z
N MET A 1 -10.07 12.96 32.28
CA MET A 1 -8.98 12.47 31.42
C MET A 1 -8.62 13.59 30.46
N THR A 2 -7.46 14.20 30.65
CA THR A 2 -6.93 15.23 29.76
C THR A 2 -6.50 14.52 28.47
N VAL A 3 -7.20 14.78 27.38
CA VAL A 3 -6.76 14.35 26.05
C VAL A 3 -5.46 15.14 25.79
N ALA A 4 -4.32 14.42 25.78
CA ALA A 4 -3.08 15.02 25.37
C ALA A 4 -3.26 15.52 23.93
N THR A 5 -3.16 16.82 23.73
CA THR A 5 -3.06 17.42 22.41
C THR A 5 -1.77 16.89 21.79
N ARG A 6 -1.89 15.91 20.88
CA ARG A 6 -0.75 15.49 20.08
C ARG A 6 -0.31 16.67 19.24
N GLU A 7 0.96 17.03 19.35
CA GLU A 7 1.55 17.97 18.40
C GLU A 7 1.30 17.48 16.99
N ILE A 8 0.70 18.31 16.16
CA ILE A 8 0.53 18.05 14.75
C ILE A 8 1.92 18.15 14.13
N ILE A 9 2.46 17.03 13.67
CA ILE A 9 3.76 17.01 13.00
C ILE A 9 3.60 17.75 11.68
N GLN A 10 4.25 18.90 11.53
CA GLN A 10 4.05 19.82 10.40
C GLN A 10 4.42 19.21 9.05
N ASP A 11 5.41 18.31 8.98
CA ASP A 11 5.92 17.70 7.75
C ASP A 11 4.94 16.81 6.97
N GLY A 12 3.69 16.74 7.34
CA GLY A 12 2.66 15.99 6.61
C GLY A 12 1.37 16.75 6.46
N ILE A 13 1.45 18.05 6.65
CA ILE A 13 0.35 18.98 6.42
C ILE A 13 0.78 19.90 5.29
N ALA A 14 -0.06 20.05 4.29
CA ALA A 14 0.18 20.97 3.18
C ALA A 14 -1.10 21.68 2.81
N ASP A 15 -0.97 22.90 2.39
CA ASP A 15 -2.05 23.58 1.67
C ASP A 15 -2.15 23.02 0.24
N PRO A 16 -3.36 22.96 -0.34
CA PRO A 16 -3.51 22.58 -1.74
C PRO A 16 -2.64 23.46 -2.64
N LYS A 17 -1.80 22.85 -3.48
CA LYS A 17 -0.99 23.60 -4.48
C LYS A 17 -1.82 24.40 -5.46
N ASN A 18 -3.07 23.98 -5.72
CA ASN A 18 -4.02 24.71 -6.55
C ASN A 18 -4.91 25.58 -5.66
N ASP A 19 -4.71 26.88 -5.70
CA ASP A 19 -5.50 27.84 -4.93
C ASP A 19 -7.00 27.79 -5.25
N ASN A 20 -7.36 27.29 -6.44
CA ASN A 20 -8.75 27.10 -6.87
C ASN A 20 -9.31 25.72 -6.52
N ALA A 21 -8.58 24.89 -5.77
CA ALA A 21 -9.11 23.60 -5.31
C ALA A 21 -10.42 23.81 -4.54
N VAL A 22 -11.47 23.09 -4.93
CA VAL A 22 -12.79 23.20 -4.29
C VAL A 22 -12.74 22.69 -2.87
N VAL A 23 -12.07 21.54 -2.65
CA VAL A 23 -11.86 20.97 -1.33
C VAL A 23 -10.53 21.46 -0.77
N LYS A 24 -10.58 22.11 0.39
CA LYS A 24 -9.39 22.60 1.10
C LYS A 24 -8.87 21.56 2.10
N ALA A 25 -8.50 20.39 1.59
CA ALA A 25 -7.87 19.35 2.40
C ALA A 25 -6.42 19.71 2.73
N PHE A 26 -5.94 19.27 3.89
CA PHE A 26 -4.57 19.54 4.35
C PHE A 26 -3.73 18.25 4.49
N VAL A 27 -4.34 17.08 4.35
CA VAL A 27 -3.65 15.79 4.39
C VAL A 27 -4.48 14.69 3.73
N LEU A 28 -3.82 13.79 3.04
CA LEU A 28 -4.39 12.49 2.66
C LEU A 28 -4.21 11.54 3.84
N SER A 29 -5.27 11.30 4.61
CA SER A 29 -5.17 10.69 5.94
C SER A 29 -5.23 9.17 5.95
N HIS A 30 -6.08 8.56 5.13
CA HIS A 30 -6.32 7.12 5.17
C HIS A 30 -6.87 6.53 3.87
N GLY A 31 -6.70 5.22 3.74
CA GLY A 31 -7.43 4.38 2.82
C GLY A 31 -8.29 3.36 3.56
N THR A 32 -9.06 2.57 2.84
CA THR A 32 -9.89 1.50 3.39
C THR A 32 -9.74 0.25 2.56
N MET A 33 -9.72 -0.92 3.21
CA MET A 33 -9.72 -2.22 2.57
C MET A 33 -10.69 -3.17 3.28
N GLU A 34 -11.14 -4.18 2.57
CA GLU A 34 -12.03 -5.22 3.09
C GLU A 34 -11.23 -6.43 3.56
N VAL A 35 -11.73 -7.10 4.60
CA VAL A 35 -11.13 -8.34 5.12
C VAL A 35 -12.20 -9.37 5.49
N TYR A 36 -11.86 -10.66 5.36
CA TYR A 36 -12.73 -11.76 5.77
C TYR A 36 -12.90 -11.85 7.27
N ASN A 37 -11.80 -11.74 8.01
CA ASN A 37 -11.79 -11.94 9.46
C ASN A 37 -10.68 -11.12 10.12
N LEU A 38 -11.05 -10.17 10.97
CA LEU A 38 -10.12 -9.26 11.62
C LEU A 38 -9.01 -9.97 12.42
N LYS A 39 -9.30 -11.11 13.05
CA LYS A 39 -8.31 -11.81 13.87
C LYS A 39 -7.19 -12.40 13.01
N GLU A 40 -7.54 -13.01 11.88
CA GLU A 40 -6.57 -13.61 10.96
C GLU A 40 -5.80 -12.53 10.20
N SER A 41 -6.50 -11.52 9.70
CA SER A 41 -5.88 -10.40 8.98
C SER A 41 -4.94 -9.60 9.87
N ARG A 42 -5.34 -9.31 11.12
CA ARG A 42 -4.48 -8.66 12.10
C ARG A 42 -3.19 -9.46 12.33
N ARG A 43 -3.30 -10.78 12.47
CA ARG A 43 -2.14 -11.65 12.64
C ARG A 43 -1.18 -11.55 11.45
N PHE A 44 -1.68 -11.53 10.22
CA PHE A 44 -0.87 -11.32 9.02
C PHE A 44 -0.19 -9.94 9.04
N TYR A 45 -0.94 -8.88 9.33
CA TYR A 45 -0.41 -7.52 9.35
C TYR A 45 0.66 -7.31 10.43
N GLU A 46 0.44 -7.82 11.65
CA GLU A 46 1.39 -7.68 12.75
C GLU A 46 2.60 -8.62 12.62
N GLU A 47 2.36 -9.93 12.40
CA GLU A 47 3.42 -10.92 12.43
C GLU A 47 4.24 -11.00 11.13
N PHE A 48 3.60 -10.81 9.97
CA PHE A 48 4.25 -10.95 8.68
C PHE A 48 4.71 -9.61 8.11
N LEU A 49 3.84 -8.60 8.06
CA LEU A 49 4.15 -7.28 7.52
C LEU A 49 4.80 -6.34 8.54
N GLY A 50 4.72 -6.65 9.83
CA GLY A 50 5.28 -5.79 10.90
C GLY A 50 4.53 -4.48 11.10
N LEU A 51 3.25 -4.42 10.72
CA LEU A 51 2.43 -3.21 10.87
C LEU A 51 1.94 -3.05 12.30
N GLU A 52 1.75 -1.83 12.73
CA GLU A 52 1.04 -1.50 13.97
C GLU A 52 -0.46 -1.58 13.73
N CYS A 53 -1.17 -2.36 14.55
CA CYS A 53 -2.61 -2.56 14.45
C CYS A 53 -3.34 -2.14 15.72
N VAL A 54 -4.43 -1.39 15.57
CA VAL A 54 -5.32 -1.04 16.68
C VAL A 54 -6.78 -1.30 16.32
N ARG A 55 -7.55 -1.85 17.26
CA ARG A 55 -8.99 -2.01 17.06
C ARG A 55 -9.71 -0.76 17.52
N HIS A 56 -10.11 0.07 16.58
CA HIS A 56 -10.77 1.34 16.84
C HIS A 56 -12.31 1.23 16.84
N ALA A 57 -12.85 0.31 16.05
CA ALA A 57 -14.28 0.06 15.94
C ALA A 57 -14.57 -1.45 15.99
N LYS A 58 -15.83 -1.84 16.27
CA LYS A 58 -16.19 -3.26 16.31
C LYS A 58 -15.88 -4.01 15.01
N PRO A 59 -16.26 -3.48 13.80
CA PRO A 59 -16.04 -4.16 12.55
C PRO A 59 -14.68 -3.84 11.90
N ALA A 60 -13.78 -3.09 12.57
CA ALA A 60 -12.58 -2.59 11.90
C ALA A 60 -11.36 -2.53 12.81
N ILE A 61 -10.20 -2.73 12.19
CA ILE A 61 -8.90 -2.37 12.73
C ILE A 61 -8.26 -1.29 11.87
N VAL A 62 -7.41 -0.48 12.48
CA VAL A 62 -6.58 0.50 11.78
C VAL A 62 -5.17 -0.03 11.78
N VAL A 63 -4.52 -0.03 10.61
CA VAL A 63 -3.15 -0.49 10.42
C VAL A 63 -2.29 0.64 9.88
N ARG A 64 -1.04 0.72 10.33
CA ARG A 64 -0.08 1.72 9.86
C ARG A 64 1.36 1.25 9.96
N LEU A 65 2.23 1.90 9.18
CA LEU A 65 3.66 1.94 9.39
C LEU A 65 4.11 3.38 9.11
N GLY A 66 4.79 4.00 10.09
CA GLY A 66 5.09 5.45 10.01
C GLY A 66 3.99 6.33 10.62
N LEU A 67 3.93 7.63 10.27
CA LEU A 67 3.28 8.61 11.13
C LEU A 67 1.92 9.16 10.69
N LYS A 68 1.58 9.20 9.41
CA LYS A 68 0.46 10.05 8.98
C LYS A 68 -0.61 9.38 8.11
N PHE A 69 -0.25 8.37 7.38
CA PHE A 69 -1.20 7.58 6.62
C PHE A 69 -1.53 6.29 7.34
N HIS A 70 -2.77 5.86 7.30
CA HIS A 70 -3.19 4.57 7.81
C HIS A 70 -4.22 3.91 6.90
N ILE A 71 -4.43 2.62 7.07
CA ILE A 71 -5.45 1.88 6.35
C ILE A 71 -6.46 1.37 7.36
N VAL A 72 -7.74 1.51 7.06
CA VAL A 72 -8.84 0.95 7.83
C VAL A 72 -9.23 -0.38 7.20
N ALA A 73 -8.94 -1.50 7.88
CA ALA A 73 -9.37 -2.82 7.46
C ALA A 73 -10.72 -3.15 8.09
N VAL A 74 -11.74 -3.34 7.26
CA VAL A 74 -13.13 -3.56 7.67
C VAL A 74 -13.52 -5.01 7.44
N GLU A 75 -13.99 -5.70 8.50
CA GLU A 75 -14.50 -7.06 8.39
C GLU A 75 -15.85 -7.07 7.69
N VAL A 76 -15.90 -7.70 6.53
CA VAL A 76 -17.10 -7.88 5.71
C VAL A 76 -17.44 -9.37 5.51
N GLY A 77 -16.64 -10.27 6.08
CA GLY A 77 -16.82 -11.71 5.92
C GLY A 77 -16.78 -12.13 4.45
N GLU A 78 -17.66 -13.00 4.05
CA GLU A 78 -17.72 -13.53 2.67
C GLU A 78 -18.08 -12.48 1.60
N ALA A 79 -18.41 -11.26 2.00
CA ALA A 79 -18.70 -10.16 1.07
C ALA A 79 -17.43 -9.41 0.59
N VAL A 80 -16.23 -9.91 0.88
CA VAL A 80 -14.97 -9.35 0.36
C VAL A 80 -15.00 -9.30 -1.17
N HIS A 81 -14.66 -8.14 -1.71
CA HIS A 81 -14.50 -7.92 -3.15
C HIS A 81 -13.01 -8.05 -3.52
N PRO A 82 -12.61 -9.12 -4.23
CA PRO A 82 -11.22 -9.23 -4.70
C PRO A 82 -10.81 -8.05 -5.57
N VAL A 83 -9.68 -7.46 -5.25
CA VAL A 83 -9.08 -6.41 -6.08
C VAL A 83 -7.96 -6.99 -6.95
N ASN A 84 -7.54 -6.28 -7.98
CA ASN A 84 -6.40 -6.69 -8.79
C ASN A 84 -5.11 -6.00 -8.33
N VAL A 85 -3.98 -6.43 -8.86
CA VAL A 85 -2.64 -5.96 -8.47
C VAL A 85 -2.43 -4.45 -8.61
N LEU A 86 -3.22 -3.73 -9.43
CA LEU A 86 -3.15 -2.26 -9.53
C LEU A 86 -3.72 -1.55 -8.30
N ASN A 87 -4.51 -2.24 -7.49
CA ASN A 87 -5.01 -1.73 -6.22
C ASN A 87 -4.18 -2.33 -5.08
N HIS A 88 -2.95 -1.89 -4.93
CA HIS A 88 -2.01 -2.39 -3.93
C HIS A 88 -1.57 -1.32 -2.94
N TRP A 89 -1.05 -1.78 -1.83
CA TRP A 89 -0.42 -0.96 -0.80
C TRP A 89 1.10 -1.16 -0.88
N GLY A 90 1.84 -0.07 -1.07
CA GLY A 90 3.30 -0.10 -1.15
C GLY A 90 3.95 -0.01 0.23
N MET A 91 5.02 -0.79 0.42
CA MET A 91 5.89 -0.77 1.60
C MET A 91 7.34 -0.70 1.17
N ASP A 92 8.06 0.32 1.65
CA ASP A 92 9.48 0.47 1.33
C ASP A 92 10.36 -0.31 2.31
N VAL A 93 11.35 -1.01 1.75
CA VAL A 93 12.48 -1.60 2.47
C VAL A 93 13.78 -0.92 2.07
N ARG A 94 14.84 -1.07 2.88
CA ARG A 94 16.07 -0.28 2.71
C ARG A 94 16.96 -0.76 1.60
N THR A 95 16.91 -2.04 1.23
CA THR A 95 17.80 -2.63 0.23
C THR A 95 17.07 -3.63 -0.67
N LYS A 96 17.69 -3.94 -1.83
CA LYS A 96 17.18 -4.99 -2.73
C LYS A 96 17.21 -6.37 -2.09
N GLU A 97 18.22 -6.63 -1.27
CA GLU A 97 18.36 -7.87 -0.53
C GLU A 97 17.23 -8.06 0.49
N GLU A 98 16.71 -6.96 1.05
CA GLU A 98 15.51 -7.00 1.92
C GLU A 98 14.24 -7.31 1.12
N VAL A 99 14.14 -6.88 -0.16
CA VAL A 99 13.06 -7.28 -1.07
C VAL A 99 13.13 -8.78 -1.33
N ASP A 100 14.33 -9.31 -1.67
CA ASP A 100 14.52 -10.74 -1.92
C ASP A 100 14.23 -11.57 -0.66
N ALA A 101 14.69 -11.13 0.51
CA ALA A 101 14.39 -11.78 1.78
C ALA A 101 12.89 -11.80 2.11
N ALA A 102 12.18 -10.71 1.82
CA ALA A 102 10.73 -10.64 2.00
C ALA A 102 9.99 -11.55 1.02
N TYR A 103 10.45 -11.64 -0.23
CA TYR A 103 9.92 -12.57 -1.23
C TYR A 103 10.08 -14.02 -0.79
N ASP A 104 11.27 -14.43 -0.36
CA ASP A 104 11.53 -15.77 0.16
C ASP A 104 10.69 -16.08 1.41
N ALA A 105 10.53 -15.11 2.30
CA ALA A 105 9.66 -15.22 3.47
C ALA A 105 8.19 -15.41 3.06
N ALA A 106 7.72 -14.69 2.05
CA ALA A 106 6.35 -14.83 1.53
C ALA A 106 6.11 -16.24 0.98
N LEU A 107 7.03 -16.78 0.21
CA LEU A 107 6.96 -18.16 -0.29
C LEU A 107 7.01 -19.19 0.86
N LYS A 108 7.95 -19.03 1.78
CA LYS A 108 8.16 -19.95 2.92
C LYS A 108 6.96 -20.01 3.85
N HIS A 109 6.32 -18.88 4.08
CA HIS A 109 5.23 -18.76 5.05
C HIS A 109 3.84 -18.66 4.40
N LYS A 110 3.76 -18.96 3.10
CA LYS A 110 2.54 -18.86 2.31
C LYS A 110 1.34 -19.54 2.97
N GLU A 111 1.50 -20.79 3.36
CA GLU A 111 0.43 -21.58 4.00
C GLU A 111 0.09 -21.03 5.40
N LYS A 112 1.09 -20.66 6.20
CA LYS A 112 0.89 -20.15 7.56
C LYS A 112 -0.01 -18.92 7.59
N TYR A 113 0.20 -18.00 6.64
CA TYR A 113 -0.53 -16.73 6.57
C TYR A 113 -1.59 -16.69 5.48
N LYS A 114 -1.82 -17.84 4.80
CA LYS A 114 -2.81 -17.95 3.73
C LYS A 114 -2.58 -16.94 2.59
N ILE A 115 -1.30 -16.63 2.29
CA ILE A 115 -0.95 -15.77 1.15
C ILE A 115 -1.39 -16.49 -0.12
N ARG A 116 -2.17 -15.82 -0.96
CA ARG A 116 -2.80 -16.42 -2.14
C ARG A 116 -1.86 -16.49 -3.32
N GLN A 117 -1.18 -15.40 -3.59
CA GLN A 117 -0.27 -15.27 -4.71
C GLN A 117 0.99 -14.50 -4.32
N VAL A 118 2.12 -14.85 -4.93
CA VAL A 118 3.38 -14.12 -4.81
C VAL A 118 3.97 -14.03 -6.21
N LEU A 119 4.13 -12.82 -6.73
CA LEU A 119 4.76 -12.58 -8.02
C LEU A 119 6.28 -12.47 -7.84
N LYS A 120 7.03 -12.79 -8.90
CA LYS A 120 8.51 -12.71 -8.85
C LYS A 120 8.98 -11.27 -8.76
N PRO A 121 10.09 -11.00 -8.06
CA PRO A 121 10.70 -9.68 -8.05
C PRO A 121 11.07 -9.22 -9.46
N VAL A 122 10.83 -7.94 -9.73
CA VAL A 122 11.16 -7.28 -11.00
C VAL A 122 11.71 -5.89 -10.75
N MET A 123 12.49 -5.38 -11.72
CA MET A 123 12.88 -3.98 -11.77
C MET A 123 11.95 -3.27 -12.74
N GLN A 124 11.18 -2.31 -12.23
CA GLN A 124 10.27 -1.50 -13.05
C GLN A 124 10.19 -0.06 -12.50
N HIS A 125 10.05 0.92 -13.37
CA HIS A 125 9.90 2.34 -12.99
C HIS A 125 10.97 2.86 -12.01
N GLY A 126 12.20 2.28 -12.05
CA GLY A 126 13.29 2.62 -11.13
C GLY A 126 13.18 1.97 -9.74
N VAL A 127 12.20 1.13 -9.53
CA VAL A 127 11.91 0.43 -8.28
C VAL A 127 12.18 -1.07 -8.44
N TYR A 128 12.83 -1.70 -7.47
CA TYR A 128 12.95 -3.15 -7.38
C TYR A 128 11.92 -3.66 -6.39
N SER A 129 10.96 -4.44 -6.86
CA SER A 129 9.82 -4.84 -6.04
C SER A 129 9.25 -6.20 -6.40
N PHE A 130 8.46 -6.76 -5.51
CA PHE A 130 7.52 -7.85 -5.81
C PHE A 130 6.16 -7.57 -5.22
N TYR A 131 5.15 -8.25 -5.77
CA TYR A 131 3.76 -8.15 -5.32
C TYR A 131 3.30 -9.45 -4.70
N MET A 132 2.45 -9.36 -3.68
CA MET A 132 1.75 -10.51 -3.12
C MET A 132 0.29 -10.19 -2.82
N GLU A 133 -0.57 -11.20 -3.01
CA GLU A 133 -1.97 -11.18 -2.64
C GLU A 133 -2.13 -11.84 -1.27
N ASP A 134 -2.69 -11.11 -0.32
CA ASP A 134 -2.92 -11.62 1.03
C ASP A 134 -4.14 -12.55 1.13
N LEU A 135 -4.48 -12.96 2.35
CA LEU A 135 -5.60 -13.86 2.64
C LEU A 135 -6.96 -13.25 2.29
N ASP A 136 -7.05 -11.92 2.23
CA ASP A 136 -8.27 -11.14 2.03
C ASP A 136 -8.41 -10.59 0.61
N HIS A 137 -7.55 -11.02 -0.33
CA HIS A 137 -7.45 -10.50 -1.70
C HIS A 137 -6.96 -9.06 -1.81
N ASN A 138 -6.34 -8.52 -0.77
CA ASN A 138 -5.63 -7.26 -0.89
C ASN A 138 -4.21 -7.50 -1.41
N TRP A 139 -3.72 -6.57 -2.20
CA TRP A 139 -2.39 -6.65 -2.77
C TRP A 139 -1.40 -5.75 -2.04
N TRP A 140 -0.19 -6.26 -1.88
CA TRP A 140 0.93 -5.58 -1.24
C TRP A 140 2.14 -5.58 -2.17
N GLU A 141 2.76 -4.42 -2.35
CA GLU A 141 4.05 -4.27 -2.99
C GLU A 141 5.12 -4.09 -1.92
N ILE A 142 6.15 -4.92 -1.95
CA ILE A 142 7.35 -4.73 -1.14
C ILE A 142 8.44 -4.24 -2.08
N GLN A 143 8.94 -3.04 -1.86
CA GLN A 143 9.78 -2.34 -2.81
C GLN A 143 11.03 -1.74 -2.18
N HIS A 144 12.04 -1.55 -3.02
CA HIS A 144 13.21 -0.72 -2.73
C HIS A 144 13.38 0.33 -3.82
N TYR A 145 13.43 1.57 -3.41
CA TYR A 145 13.82 2.73 -4.19
C TYR A 145 15.06 3.37 -3.56
N PRO A 146 16.13 3.72 -4.33
CA PRO A 146 17.39 4.23 -3.77
C PRO A 146 17.34 5.72 -3.42
N GLY A 147 16.27 6.18 -2.84
CA GLY A 147 16.02 7.58 -2.47
C GLY A 147 14.75 7.72 -1.69
N PHE A 148 14.11 8.85 -1.85
CA PHE A 148 12.76 9.12 -1.35
C PHE A 148 11.84 9.31 -2.55
N GLN A 149 11.23 8.22 -3.02
CA GLN A 149 10.45 8.20 -4.26
C GLN A 149 9.38 9.30 -4.30
N ASN A 150 8.73 9.56 -3.18
CA ASN A 150 7.69 10.58 -3.11
C ASN A 150 8.25 11.98 -3.43
N GLU A 151 9.32 12.39 -2.74
CA GLU A 151 9.94 13.69 -2.98
C GLU A 151 10.55 13.76 -4.39
N ASP A 152 11.27 12.73 -4.83
CA ASP A 152 11.89 12.71 -6.14
C ASP A 152 10.89 12.85 -7.28
N LEU A 153 9.70 12.23 -7.16
CA LEU A 153 8.64 12.34 -8.16
C LEU A 153 8.01 13.74 -8.17
N PHE A 154 7.69 14.29 -7.01
CA PHE A 154 7.00 15.57 -6.91
C PHE A 154 7.91 16.77 -7.13
N ASP A 155 9.21 16.67 -6.79
CA ASP A 155 10.20 17.68 -7.09
C ASP A 155 10.52 17.74 -8.58
N PHE A 156 10.55 16.61 -9.27
CA PHE A 156 10.76 16.55 -10.70
C PHE A 156 9.51 17.06 -11.47
N GLY A 157 8.32 16.70 -11.04
CA GLY A 157 7.05 16.98 -11.71
C GLY A 157 6.77 16.03 -12.89
N ASP A 158 5.94 16.49 -13.83
CA ASP A 158 5.50 15.66 -14.96
C ASP A 158 6.67 15.31 -15.90
N ARG A 159 6.87 14.03 -16.13
CA ARG A 159 7.87 13.50 -17.09
C ARG A 159 7.30 13.28 -18.49
N PHE A 160 5.99 13.12 -18.59
CA PHE A 160 5.29 12.83 -19.83
C PHE A 160 4.09 13.76 -19.97
N SER A 161 3.74 14.10 -21.21
CA SER A 161 2.51 14.82 -21.49
C SER A 161 1.28 13.93 -21.21
N MET A 162 0.19 14.52 -20.77
CA MET A 162 -1.09 13.81 -20.63
C MET A 162 -1.64 13.31 -21.98
N ASP A 163 -1.12 13.84 -23.09
CA ASP A 163 -1.47 13.41 -24.45
C ASP A 163 -0.60 12.22 -24.95
N ASP A 164 0.43 11.84 -24.20
CA ASP A 164 1.25 10.68 -24.54
C ASP A 164 0.44 9.40 -24.36
N ALA A 165 0.58 8.48 -25.32
CA ALA A 165 -0.13 7.22 -25.28
C ALA A 165 0.34 6.34 -24.10
N ALA A 166 -0.61 5.79 -23.33
CA ALA A 166 -0.30 4.86 -22.26
C ALA A 166 0.37 3.58 -22.81
N PRO A 167 1.44 3.09 -22.17
CA PRO A 167 2.12 1.86 -22.58
C PRO A 167 1.27 0.62 -22.25
N VAL A 168 0.37 0.25 -23.14
CA VAL A 168 -0.57 -0.88 -22.95
C VAL A 168 0.15 -2.23 -22.75
N GLY A 169 1.42 -2.34 -23.15
CA GLY A 169 2.22 -3.56 -23.03
C GLY A 169 2.52 -3.97 -21.59
N GLU A 170 2.91 -3.02 -20.75
CA GLU A 170 3.28 -3.28 -19.35
C GLU A 170 2.11 -3.81 -18.50
N LEU A 171 0.90 -3.33 -18.75
CA LEU A 171 -0.29 -3.79 -18.05
C LEU A 171 -0.67 -5.24 -18.40
N LYS A 172 -0.35 -5.69 -19.62
CA LYS A 172 -0.58 -7.07 -20.03
C LYS A 172 0.34 -8.06 -19.33
N GLU A 173 1.58 -7.66 -19.03
CA GLU A 173 2.53 -8.51 -18.29
C GLU A 173 2.07 -8.75 -16.86
N LEU A 174 1.31 -7.83 -16.27
CA LEU A 174 0.66 -7.97 -14.98
C LEU A 174 -0.68 -8.74 -15.04
N GLY A 175 -1.05 -9.29 -16.21
CA GLY A 175 -2.30 -10.03 -16.40
C GLY A 175 -3.56 -9.16 -16.47
N ILE A 176 -3.39 -7.85 -16.63
CA ILE A 176 -4.51 -6.89 -16.64
C ILE A 176 -5.07 -6.78 -18.05
N LYS A 177 -6.38 -7.00 -18.16
CA LYS A 177 -7.11 -6.79 -19.41
C LYS A 177 -7.32 -5.29 -19.63
N THR A 178 -6.58 -4.71 -20.55
CA THR A 178 -6.85 -3.34 -21.01
C THR A 178 -7.86 -3.39 -22.17
N THR A 179 -8.89 -2.58 -22.08
CA THR A 179 -9.74 -2.27 -23.25
C THR A 179 -8.96 -1.31 -24.15
N ALA A 180 -8.80 -1.69 -25.41
CA ALA A 180 -8.27 -0.78 -26.44
C ALA A 180 -9.25 0.35 -26.71
#